data_186dcf9115e9b3e9abdfdb003faf49f1
#
_entry.id   186dcf9115e9b3e9abdfdb003faf49f1
#
_cell.length_a   1.000
_cell.length_b   1.000
_cell.length_c   1.000
_cell.angle_alpha   90.00
_cell.angle_beta   90.00
_cell.angle_gamma   90.00
#
_symmetry.space_group_name_H-M   'P 1'
#
loop_
_entity.id
_entity.type
_entity.pdbx_description
1 polymer ?
#
loop_
_entity_poly.entity_id
_entity_poly.type
_entity_poly.pdbx_seq_one_letter_code
_entity_poly.pdbx_strand_id
1 'polypeptide(L)'
;MKKLLALLLAAIMVLSLAACASTATTDAPAQTTEAADTTTETAAEPGADAADETAAAEVSTVVPGKLTVATSPDFAPYEFYALDENNDPQLAGFDVALAQYVADYLGLELDIIPMDFDGVLNELATGNVDLGMAGLSPDPARADAMDFSDIYYFGGQSFVTVKDKADQFTDLASANKAEYSIGAQNGSIQYDLAVENTPDADIVSLTKVTDIIGDLLNDKLDGAFIETAVAENYAKNYPELVIVCDVPYDVAGSAIGVMKGNDSLMKGVNEAIAAALSDGSMDKFVAEANELSVGNVYEGLLDENGKVAEG
;
A
#
# COMPACT_ATOMS: atom_id res chain seq x y z
N MET A 1 38.86 -12.23 38.48
CA MET A 1 40.18 -12.78 38.16
C MET A 1 40.21 -13.07 36.68
N LYS A 2 41.15 -12.38 36.02
CA LYS A 2 41.86 -12.74 34.78
C LYS A 2 40.99 -12.88 33.53
N LYS A 3 40.93 -11.89 32.61
CA LYS A 3 41.96 -11.31 31.72
C LYS A 3 42.36 -12.29 30.60
N LEU A 4 42.12 -11.78 29.36
CA LEU A 4 43.00 -11.79 28.19
C LEU A 4 43.11 -13.07 27.36
N LEU A 5 42.87 -12.94 26.08
CA LEU A 5 43.80 -12.96 24.93
C LEU A 5 42.98 -12.89 23.64
N ALA A 6 42.85 -11.85 22.90
CA ALA A 6 43.84 -11.08 22.11
C ALA A 6 44.43 -11.88 20.93
N LEU A 7 44.08 -11.42 19.73
CA LEU A 7 44.93 -11.04 18.62
C LEU A 7 45.45 -12.08 17.60
N LEU A 8 45.42 -11.59 16.37
CA LEU A 8 46.26 -11.87 15.17
C LEU A 8 45.72 -12.99 14.25
N LEU A 9 45.55 -12.78 12.94
CA LEU A 9 46.40 -12.24 11.88
C LEU A 9 45.47 -11.89 10.69
N ALA A 10 45.34 -10.77 10.10
CA ALA A 10 46.23 -9.91 9.32
C ALA A 10 46.93 -10.61 8.14
N ALA A 11 46.52 -10.12 6.97
CA ALA A 11 47.30 -9.82 5.80
C ALA A 11 47.78 -10.96 4.86
N ILE A 12 47.69 -10.73 3.61
CA ILE A 12 48.67 -10.57 2.54
C ILE A 12 48.00 -10.90 1.22
N MET A 13 47.82 -9.92 0.44
CA MET A 13 48.55 -9.38 -0.74
C MET A 13 48.24 -10.14 -2.03
N VAL A 14 47.98 -9.51 -3.06
CA VAL A 14 48.49 -8.44 -3.93
C VAL A 14 48.58 -8.93 -5.36
N LEU A 15 48.09 -8.12 -6.25
CA LEU A 15 48.47 -7.86 -7.65
C LEU A 15 48.73 -9.00 -8.64
N SER A 16 48.05 -8.92 -9.77
CA SER A 16 48.74 -8.80 -11.02
C SER A 16 47.90 -8.11 -12.10
N LEU A 17 48.38 -6.93 -12.46
CA LEU A 17 48.12 -6.26 -13.74
C LEU A 17 48.77 -7.04 -14.84
N ALA A 18 48.11 -7.15 -15.97
CA ALA A 18 48.81 -7.11 -17.27
C ALA A 18 47.86 -6.54 -18.33
N ALA A 19 48.19 -5.37 -18.75
CA ALA A 19 47.72 -4.70 -19.94
C ALA A 19 48.37 -5.34 -21.17
N CYS A 20 47.66 -5.35 -22.31
CA CYS A 20 48.28 -5.11 -23.61
C CYS A 20 47.24 -4.49 -24.56
N ALA A 21 47.55 -3.29 -24.95
CA ALA A 21 46.97 -2.54 -26.06
C ALA A 21 47.63 -2.99 -27.37
N SER A 22 46.97 -2.79 -28.52
CA SER A 22 47.46 -2.23 -29.77
C SER A 22 46.49 -2.56 -30.92
N THR A 23 45.92 -1.54 -31.44
CA THR A 23 46.13 -0.69 -32.64
C THR A 23 45.57 -1.28 -33.92
N ALA A 24 44.53 -0.61 -34.40
CA ALA A 24 44.42 0.25 -35.57
C ALA A 24 44.85 -0.41 -36.93
N THR A 25 44.00 -0.40 -37.92
CA THR A 25 43.99 0.54 -39.04
C THR A 25 43.07 0.03 -40.18
N THR A 26 42.20 0.96 -40.62
CA THR A 26 41.95 1.39 -42.00
C THR A 26 41.87 0.36 -43.12
N ASP A 27 40.76 0.30 -43.86
CA ASP A 27 40.58 1.00 -45.14
C ASP A 27 39.29 0.54 -45.84
N ALA A 28 38.50 1.49 -46.32
CA ALA A 28 37.56 1.34 -47.41
C ALA A 28 38.36 1.55 -48.73
N PRO A 29 37.91 1.26 -49.91
CA PRO A 29 36.69 1.75 -50.52
C PRO A 29 36.00 0.94 -51.62
N ALA A 30 34.78 1.36 -51.93
CA ALA A 30 34.23 1.72 -53.23
C ALA A 30 33.76 0.70 -54.28
N GLN A 31 32.53 0.95 -54.67
CA GLN A 31 31.99 1.07 -56.04
C GLN A 31 31.83 -0.21 -56.85
N THR A 32 30.84 -0.40 -57.57
CA THR A 32 29.84 0.24 -58.45
C THR A 32 29.14 -0.90 -59.21
N THR A 33 27.97 -0.84 -59.59
CA THR A 33 27.15 -0.38 -60.68
C THR A 33 26.04 -1.37 -60.95
N GLU A 34 24.82 -0.84 -61.04
CA GLU A 34 23.93 -0.72 -62.23
C GLU A 34 23.44 -2.07 -62.81
N ALA A 35 22.20 -2.30 -63.16
CA ALA A 35 21.13 -1.52 -63.76
C ALA A 35 19.81 -2.32 -63.73
N ALA A 36 18.71 -1.61 -63.60
CA ALA A 36 17.50 -1.55 -64.40
C ALA A 36 16.86 -2.86 -64.93
N ASP A 37 15.61 -3.09 -64.75
CA ASP A 37 14.53 -2.57 -65.56
C ASP A 37 13.12 -3.13 -65.19
N THR A 38 12.16 -2.21 -65.23
CA THR A 38 10.79 -2.27 -65.73
C THR A 38 9.70 -3.09 -65.04
N THR A 39 8.80 -2.26 -64.45
CA THR A 39 7.32 -2.22 -64.58
C THR A 39 6.47 -3.47 -64.44
N THR A 40 5.54 -3.43 -63.51
CA THR A 40 4.11 -3.28 -63.88
C THR A 40 3.30 -2.86 -62.66
N GLU A 41 2.61 -1.74 -62.84
CA GLU A 41 1.58 -1.13 -62.00
C GLU A 41 0.34 -2.04 -61.93
N THR A 42 -0.14 -2.27 -60.73
CA THR A 42 -1.54 -2.57 -60.51
C THR A 42 -1.99 -1.96 -59.17
N ALA A 43 -2.81 -0.93 -59.27
CA ALA A 43 -3.49 -0.32 -58.17
C ALA A 43 -4.48 -1.30 -57.53
N ALA A 44 -4.49 -1.35 -56.22
CA ALA A 44 -5.63 -1.78 -55.43
C ALA A 44 -5.71 -0.92 -54.17
N GLU A 45 -6.90 -0.42 -53.95
CA GLU A 45 -7.36 0.55 -52.99
C GLU A 45 -7.05 0.21 -51.52
N PRO A 46 -7.09 1.21 -50.61
CA PRO A 46 -6.74 1.00 -49.19
C PRO A 46 -7.85 0.28 -48.46
N GLY A 47 -7.56 -0.93 -48.03
CA GLY A 47 -8.35 -1.62 -47.00
C GLY A 47 -8.06 -0.99 -45.65
N ALA A 48 -9.14 -0.53 -45.06
CA ALA A 48 -9.22 -0.02 -43.71
C ALA A 48 -8.83 -1.06 -42.66
N ASP A 49 -8.48 -0.51 -41.49
CA ASP A 49 -8.40 -1.20 -40.18
C ASP A 49 -7.36 -2.31 -40.03
N ALA A 50 -6.15 -1.88 -39.71
CA ALA A 50 -5.39 -2.57 -38.67
C ALA A 50 -5.62 -1.75 -37.40
N ALA A 51 -6.64 -2.10 -36.65
CA ALA A 51 -6.67 -1.85 -35.23
C ALA A 51 -5.39 -2.46 -34.68
N ASP A 52 -4.56 -1.63 -34.09
CA ASP A 52 -3.43 -2.03 -33.29
C ASP A 52 -4.02 -2.74 -32.03
N GLU A 53 -4.34 -4.01 -32.17
CA GLU A 53 -4.49 -4.90 -31.03
C GLU A 53 -3.08 -5.08 -30.46
N THR A 54 -2.64 -4.11 -29.65
CA THR A 54 -1.70 -4.41 -28.59
C THR A 54 -2.40 -5.44 -27.71
N ALA A 55 -2.12 -6.72 -27.96
CA ALA A 55 -2.50 -7.80 -27.07
C ALA A 55 -1.94 -7.41 -25.69
N ALA A 56 -2.82 -6.92 -24.82
CA ALA A 56 -2.52 -6.74 -23.41
C ALA A 56 -1.97 -8.09 -22.95
N ALA A 57 -0.75 -8.12 -22.43
CA ALA A 57 -0.18 -9.35 -21.88
C ALA A 57 -1.21 -9.88 -20.88
N GLU A 58 -1.65 -11.12 -21.09
CA GLU A 58 -2.70 -11.73 -20.28
C GLU A 58 -2.23 -11.70 -18.83
N VAL A 59 -2.91 -10.91 -17.98
CA VAL A 59 -2.58 -10.77 -16.57
C VAL A 59 -2.95 -12.06 -15.86
N SER A 60 -2.00 -12.66 -15.16
CA SER A 60 -2.24 -13.88 -14.39
C SER A 60 -2.87 -13.50 -13.05
N THR A 61 -4.04 -14.08 -12.72
CA THR A 61 -4.75 -13.89 -11.46
C THR A 61 -5.03 -15.22 -10.78
N VAL A 62 -5.26 -15.20 -9.46
CA VAL A 62 -5.60 -16.38 -8.64
C VAL A 62 -6.86 -17.06 -9.17
N VAL A 63 -7.86 -16.27 -9.51
CA VAL A 63 -9.09 -16.74 -10.17
C VAL A 63 -9.11 -16.17 -11.58
N PRO A 64 -9.03 -17.00 -12.64
CA PRO A 64 -9.00 -16.50 -14.01
C PRO A 64 -10.18 -15.56 -14.33
N GLY A 65 -9.85 -14.36 -14.84
CA GLY A 65 -10.81 -13.33 -15.21
C GLY A 65 -11.31 -12.47 -14.05
N LYS A 66 -10.86 -12.72 -12.82
CA LYS A 66 -11.17 -11.90 -11.64
C LYS A 66 -9.91 -11.30 -11.04
N LEU A 67 -10.06 -10.11 -10.47
CA LEU A 67 -9.08 -9.48 -9.59
C LEU A 67 -9.56 -9.67 -8.16
N THR A 68 -8.88 -10.54 -7.40
CA THR A 68 -9.21 -10.81 -6.00
C THR A 68 -8.44 -9.84 -5.11
N VAL A 69 -9.14 -9.07 -4.28
CA VAL A 69 -8.56 -8.01 -3.44
C VAL A 69 -8.96 -8.23 -1.98
N ALA A 70 -7.98 -8.47 -1.10
CA ALA A 70 -8.20 -8.45 0.34
C ALA A 70 -8.15 -7.04 0.89
N THR A 71 -9.06 -6.69 1.80
CA THR A 71 -9.16 -5.36 2.42
C THR A 71 -9.62 -5.44 3.86
N SER A 72 -9.30 -4.41 4.69
CA SER A 72 -9.66 -4.36 6.13
C SER A 72 -10.53 -3.12 6.41
N PRO A 73 -11.89 -3.25 6.34
CA PRO A 73 -12.78 -2.11 6.27
C PRO A 73 -13.09 -1.46 7.64
N ASP A 74 -12.06 -1.16 8.40
CA ASP A 74 -12.05 -0.39 9.64
C ASP A 74 -11.12 0.85 9.56
N PHE A 75 -10.73 1.26 8.32
CA PHE A 75 -9.65 2.20 8.06
C PHE A 75 -10.12 3.39 7.20
N ALA A 76 -11.24 4.04 7.59
CA ALA A 76 -11.78 5.20 6.88
C ALA A 76 -10.76 6.36 6.84
N PRO A 77 -10.54 7.02 5.69
CA PRO A 77 -11.30 6.99 4.45
C PRO A 77 -10.78 6.02 3.37
N TYR A 78 -9.79 5.17 3.67
CA TYR A 78 -9.23 4.19 2.74
C TYR A 78 -10.25 3.12 2.38
N GLU A 79 -10.69 2.33 3.38
CA GLU A 79 -11.72 1.32 3.25
C GLU A 79 -12.57 1.26 4.53
N PHE A 80 -13.87 1.23 4.36
CA PHE A 80 -14.83 1.22 5.45
C PHE A 80 -16.21 0.80 4.96
N TYR A 81 -17.13 0.57 5.91
CA TYR A 81 -18.53 0.41 5.56
C TYR A 81 -19.27 1.73 5.72
N ALA A 82 -19.82 2.25 4.63
CA ALA A 82 -20.77 3.36 4.65
C ALA A 82 -22.21 2.83 4.62
N LEU A 83 -23.14 3.57 5.21
CA LEU A 83 -24.56 3.26 5.12
C LEU A 83 -25.14 3.82 3.83
N ASP A 84 -25.88 2.99 3.08
CA ASP A 84 -26.65 3.42 1.92
C ASP A 84 -27.97 4.13 2.32
N GLU A 85 -28.78 4.49 1.34
CA GLU A 85 -30.09 5.14 1.56
C GLU A 85 -31.09 4.29 2.39
N ASN A 86 -30.86 2.98 2.49
CA ASN A 86 -31.69 2.05 3.26
C ASN A 86 -31.10 1.74 4.63
N ASN A 87 -29.98 2.36 5.00
CA ASN A 87 -29.14 2.04 6.15
C ASN A 87 -28.47 0.65 6.06
N ASP A 88 -28.30 0.11 4.86
CA ASP A 88 -27.55 -1.12 4.65
C ASP A 88 -26.06 -0.80 4.49
N PRO A 89 -25.15 -1.52 5.16
CA PRO A 89 -23.70 -1.27 5.05
C PRO A 89 -23.18 -1.67 3.67
N GLN A 90 -22.49 -0.74 3.03
CA GLN A 90 -21.84 -0.91 1.74
C GLN A 90 -20.35 -0.66 1.89
N LEU A 91 -19.52 -1.54 1.32
CA LEU A 91 -18.08 -1.34 1.29
C LEU A 91 -17.73 -0.10 0.45
N ALA A 92 -16.98 0.81 1.01
CA ALA A 92 -16.64 2.11 0.44
C ALA A 92 -15.23 2.54 0.83
N GLY A 93 -14.77 3.65 0.26
CA GLY A 93 -13.45 4.21 0.52
C GLY A 93 -12.63 4.37 -0.76
N PHE A 94 -11.54 5.14 -0.67
CA PHE A 94 -10.76 5.38 -1.88
C PHE A 94 -9.91 4.17 -2.31
N ASP A 95 -9.55 3.25 -1.41
CA ASP A 95 -8.93 1.97 -1.77
C ASP A 95 -9.92 1.09 -2.54
N VAL A 96 -11.19 1.06 -2.11
CA VAL A 96 -12.25 0.33 -2.81
C VAL A 96 -12.50 0.91 -4.21
N ALA A 97 -12.54 2.24 -4.32
CA ALA A 97 -12.71 2.92 -5.61
C ALA A 97 -11.51 2.68 -6.54
N LEU A 98 -10.28 2.72 -5.99
CA LEU A 98 -9.07 2.41 -6.75
C LEU A 98 -9.04 0.93 -7.17
N ALA A 99 -9.47 -0.01 -6.31
CA ALA A 99 -9.57 -1.42 -6.67
C ALA A 99 -10.49 -1.64 -7.87
N GLN A 100 -11.66 -0.96 -7.90
CA GLN A 100 -12.56 -1.01 -9.05
C GLN A 100 -11.92 -0.40 -10.30
N TYR A 101 -11.23 0.74 -10.16
CA TYR A 101 -10.52 1.36 -11.27
C TYR A 101 -9.44 0.45 -11.86
N VAL A 102 -8.65 -0.23 -11.00
CA VAL A 102 -7.62 -1.19 -11.43
C VAL A 102 -8.26 -2.38 -12.14
N ALA A 103 -9.35 -2.94 -11.61
CA ALA A 103 -10.06 -4.05 -12.24
C ALA A 103 -10.59 -3.67 -13.63
N ASP A 104 -11.23 -2.51 -13.75
CA ASP A 104 -11.76 -2.00 -15.02
C ASP A 104 -10.63 -1.74 -16.04
N TYR A 105 -9.51 -1.16 -15.60
CA TYR A 105 -8.33 -0.92 -16.43
C TYR A 105 -7.74 -2.21 -17.00
N LEU A 106 -7.72 -3.28 -16.18
CA LEU A 106 -7.22 -4.60 -16.57
C LEU A 106 -8.25 -5.46 -17.30
N GLY A 107 -9.52 -5.01 -17.39
CA GLY A 107 -10.61 -5.79 -17.97
C GLY A 107 -11.00 -7.03 -17.15
N LEU A 108 -10.84 -6.98 -15.82
CA LEU A 108 -11.12 -8.04 -14.88
C LEU A 108 -12.41 -7.74 -14.08
N GLU A 109 -13.09 -8.80 -13.63
CA GLU A 109 -14.17 -8.68 -12.64
C GLU A 109 -13.55 -8.47 -11.24
N LEU A 110 -13.98 -7.44 -10.51
CA LEU A 110 -13.52 -7.20 -9.14
C LEU A 110 -14.20 -8.16 -8.16
N ASP A 111 -13.41 -8.78 -7.28
CA ASP A 111 -13.86 -9.61 -6.17
C ASP A 111 -13.15 -9.16 -4.88
N ILE A 112 -13.82 -8.33 -4.06
CA ILE A 112 -13.26 -7.82 -2.81
C ILE A 112 -13.62 -8.75 -1.66
N ILE A 113 -12.62 -9.11 -0.86
CA ILE A 113 -12.73 -10.03 0.27
C ILE A 113 -12.37 -9.26 1.56
N PRO A 114 -13.37 -8.81 2.34
CA PRO A 114 -13.13 -8.10 3.59
C PRO A 114 -12.67 -9.06 4.68
N MET A 115 -11.66 -8.62 5.46
CA MET A 115 -11.12 -9.37 6.58
C MET A 115 -10.38 -8.45 7.56
N ASP A 116 -9.84 -8.97 8.65
CA ASP A 116 -8.96 -8.19 9.53
C ASP A 116 -7.60 -7.94 8.87
N PHE A 117 -6.89 -6.89 9.29
CA PHE A 117 -5.66 -6.41 8.64
C PHE A 117 -4.55 -7.46 8.53
N ASP A 118 -4.30 -8.21 9.60
CA ASP A 118 -3.31 -9.30 9.59
C ASP A 118 -3.74 -10.46 8.66
N GLY A 119 -5.05 -10.65 8.47
CA GLY A 119 -5.62 -11.53 7.46
C GLY A 119 -5.26 -11.09 6.05
N VAL A 120 -5.37 -9.80 5.73
CA VAL A 120 -4.98 -9.24 4.41
C VAL A 120 -3.52 -9.58 4.10
N LEU A 121 -2.61 -9.33 5.05
CA LEU A 121 -1.19 -9.63 4.88
C LEU A 121 -0.94 -11.14 4.67
N ASN A 122 -1.64 -12.00 5.42
CA ASN A 122 -1.48 -13.45 5.34
C ASN A 122 -2.04 -14.03 4.03
N GLU A 123 -3.24 -13.61 3.60
CA GLU A 123 -3.85 -14.08 2.35
C GLU A 123 -3.01 -13.69 1.13
N LEU A 124 -2.44 -12.47 1.14
CA LEU A 124 -1.53 -12.02 0.09
C LEU A 124 -0.21 -12.80 0.10
N ALA A 125 0.40 -12.98 1.28
CA ALA A 125 1.66 -13.72 1.43
C ALA A 125 1.56 -15.20 1.04
N THR A 126 0.38 -15.79 1.21
CA THR A 126 0.11 -17.20 0.84
C THR A 126 -0.39 -17.36 -0.60
N GLY A 127 -0.62 -16.26 -1.32
CA GLY A 127 -1.04 -16.28 -2.72
C GLY A 127 -2.49 -16.68 -2.92
N ASN A 128 -3.34 -16.44 -1.93
CA ASN A 128 -4.78 -16.72 -2.00
C ASN A 128 -5.57 -15.56 -2.59
N VAL A 129 -4.99 -14.36 -2.65
CA VAL A 129 -5.52 -13.17 -3.31
C VAL A 129 -4.46 -12.54 -4.21
N ASP A 130 -4.91 -11.77 -5.19
CA ASP A 130 -4.03 -11.07 -6.14
C ASP A 130 -3.44 -9.81 -5.52
N LEU A 131 -4.26 -9.05 -4.80
CA LEU A 131 -3.91 -7.77 -4.21
C LEU A 131 -4.32 -7.69 -2.73
N GLY A 132 -3.56 -6.92 -1.96
CA GLY A 132 -3.94 -6.40 -0.65
C GLY A 132 -4.06 -4.87 -0.74
N MET A 133 -5.23 -4.34 -0.40
CA MET A 133 -5.51 -2.91 -0.38
C MET A 133 -6.13 -2.57 0.97
N ALA A 134 -5.34 -1.98 1.84
CA ALA A 134 -5.67 -1.64 3.22
C ALA A 134 -4.72 -0.56 3.76
N GLY A 135 -4.55 0.54 2.99
CA GLY A 135 -3.63 1.61 3.34
C GLY A 135 -2.17 1.13 3.53
N LEU A 136 -1.74 0.10 2.80
CA LEU A 136 -0.47 -0.57 3.05
C LEU A 136 0.73 0.33 2.78
N SER A 137 1.62 0.49 3.74
CA SER A 137 2.93 1.09 3.52
C SER A 137 3.91 0.06 2.95
N PRO A 138 4.73 0.41 1.95
CA PRO A 138 5.71 -0.47 1.34
C PRO A 138 6.91 -0.70 2.25
N ASP A 139 6.71 -1.44 3.34
CA ASP A 139 7.72 -1.77 4.32
C ASP A 139 8.70 -2.82 3.76
N PRO A 140 10.03 -2.55 3.80
CA PRO A 140 11.05 -3.51 3.41
C PRO A 140 10.98 -4.85 4.18
N ALA A 141 10.49 -4.85 5.42
CA ALA A 141 10.31 -6.07 6.22
C ALA A 141 9.28 -7.04 5.60
N ARG A 142 8.37 -6.54 4.75
CA ARG A 142 7.36 -7.34 4.05
C ARG A 142 7.80 -7.81 2.67
N ALA A 143 8.98 -7.35 2.17
CA ALA A 143 9.44 -7.60 0.81
C ALA A 143 9.68 -9.08 0.47
N ASP A 144 9.87 -9.95 1.45
CA ASP A 144 9.97 -11.40 1.23
C ASP A 144 8.59 -12.06 0.98
N ALA A 145 7.53 -11.45 1.48
CA ALA A 145 6.17 -11.99 1.45
C ALA A 145 5.32 -11.46 0.28
N MET A 146 5.54 -10.22 -0.12
CA MET A 146 4.76 -9.54 -1.18
C MET A 146 5.63 -8.53 -1.93
N ASP A 147 5.14 -8.10 -3.08
CA ASP A 147 5.69 -6.97 -3.81
C ASP A 147 4.75 -5.76 -3.62
N PHE A 148 5.28 -4.54 -3.80
CA PHE A 148 4.50 -3.31 -3.65
C PHE A 148 4.46 -2.53 -4.95
N SER A 149 3.29 -1.97 -5.26
CA SER A 149 3.10 -1.05 -6.37
C SER A 149 3.83 0.29 -6.16
N ASP A 150 3.73 1.16 -7.14
CA ASP A 150 3.99 2.59 -6.96
C ASP A 150 3.02 3.17 -5.91
N ILE A 151 3.46 4.27 -5.26
CA ILE A 151 2.65 4.99 -4.27
C ILE A 151 1.44 5.63 -4.95
N TYR A 152 0.24 5.34 -4.46
CA TYR A 152 -1.00 5.96 -4.94
C TYR A 152 -1.52 7.09 -4.06
N TYR A 153 -1.11 7.11 -2.76
CA TYR A 153 -1.50 8.14 -1.80
C TYR A 153 -0.35 8.46 -0.85
N PHE A 154 -0.12 9.75 -0.58
CA PHE A 154 0.89 10.19 0.37
C PHE A 154 0.22 10.50 1.71
N GLY A 155 0.37 9.60 2.66
CA GLY A 155 -0.09 9.72 4.03
C GLY A 155 1.06 9.93 5.01
N GLY A 156 0.72 9.98 6.27
CA GLY A 156 1.66 10.12 7.39
C GLY A 156 1.28 9.20 8.54
N GLN A 157 2.00 9.33 9.66
CA GLN A 157 1.69 8.62 10.89
C GLN A 157 1.51 9.64 12.01
N SER A 158 0.56 9.39 12.90
CA SER A 158 0.21 10.31 13.97
C SER A 158 0.12 9.60 15.32
N PHE A 159 0.53 10.31 16.36
CA PHE A 159 0.20 9.95 17.73
C PHE A 159 -1.05 10.69 18.17
N VAL A 160 -2.06 9.95 18.61
CA VAL A 160 -3.37 10.47 18.98
C VAL A 160 -3.71 10.16 20.43
N THR A 161 -4.53 11.00 21.04
CA THR A 161 -5.09 10.81 22.38
C THR A 161 -6.48 11.44 22.48
N VAL A 162 -7.07 11.48 23.66
CA VAL A 162 -8.29 12.21 23.94
C VAL A 162 -8.01 13.58 24.58
N LYS A 163 -8.92 14.56 24.41
CA LYS A 163 -8.79 15.93 24.92
C LYS A 163 -8.42 16.00 26.40
N ASP A 164 -9.01 15.14 27.21
CA ASP A 164 -8.80 15.13 28.65
C ASP A 164 -7.38 14.70 29.06
N LYS A 165 -6.66 14.05 28.16
CA LYS A 165 -5.27 13.62 28.34
C LYS A 165 -4.26 14.43 27.52
N ALA A 166 -4.72 15.29 26.60
CA ALA A 166 -3.85 16.00 25.65
C ALA A 166 -2.74 16.82 26.32
N ASP A 167 -2.99 17.42 27.47
CA ASP A 167 -1.98 18.17 28.23
C ASP A 167 -0.85 17.31 28.80
N GLN A 168 -1.01 15.97 28.81
CA GLN A 168 0.00 15.03 29.28
C GLN A 168 1.03 14.70 28.20
N PHE A 169 0.67 14.95 26.94
CA PHE A 169 1.46 14.57 25.76
C PHE A 169 1.83 15.82 24.95
N THR A 170 3.11 16.11 24.86
CA THR A 170 3.65 17.23 24.06
C THR A 170 4.43 16.73 22.82
N ASP A 171 4.87 15.50 22.88
CA ASP A 171 5.67 14.80 21.89
C ASP A 171 5.70 13.31 22.18
N LEU A 172 6.35 12.51 21.33
CA LEU A 172 6.47 11.05 21.51
C LEU A 172 7.25 10.67 22.78
N ALA A 173 8.25 11.48 23.18
CA ALA A 173 9.03 11.18 24.38
C ALA A 173 8.18 11.30 25.65
N SER A 174 7.19 12.19 25.66
CA SER A 174 6.25 12.33 26.79
C SER A 174 5.33 11.14 26.94
N ALA A 175 5.07 10.38 25.87
CA ALA A 175 4.25 9.17 25.87
C ALA A 175 5.05 7.92 26.28
N ASN A 176 6.39 7.97 26.26
CA ASN A 176 7.25 6.85 26.60
C ASN A 176 7.41 6.67 28.11
N LYS A 177 6.37 6.17 28.79
CA LYS A 177 6.39 5.90 30.22
C LYS A 177 5.62 4.61 30.55
N ALA A 178 6.14 3.85 31.49
CA ALA A 178 5.58 2.55 31.92
C ALA A 178 4.16 2.63 32.50
N GLU A 179 3.67 3.82 32.80
CA GLU A 179 2.32 4.05 33.32
C GLU A 179 1.27 4.21 32.22
N TYR A 180 1.68 4.37 30.95
CA TYR A 180 0.79 4.60 29.82
C TYR A 180 0.56 3.33 29.01
N SER A 181 -0.70 3.15 28.58
CA SER A 181 -1.12 2.11 27.64
C SER A 181 -1.32 2.74 26.26
N ILE A 182 -0.51 2.30 25.30
CA ILE A 182 -0.46 2.86 23.94
C ILE A 182 -0.97 1.82 22.94
N GLY A 183 -2.05 2.16 22.22
CA GLY A 183 -2.68 1.28 21.25
C GLY A 183 -2.05 1.35 19.87
N ALA A 184 -2.00 0.21 19.19
CA ALA A 184 -1.70 0.12 17.76
C ALA A 184 -2.34 -1.13 17.15
N GLN A 185 -2.59 -1.11 15.82
CA GLN A 185 -3.18 -2.24 15.14
C GLN A 185 -2.16 -3.37 14.97
N ASN A 186 -2.61 -4.60 15.21
CA ASN A 186 -1.79 -5.79 15.10
C ASN A 186 -1.21 -5.97 13.68
N GLY A 187 0.10 -6.23 13.59
CA GLY A 187 0.79 -6.45 12.31
C GLY A 187 0.99 -5.19 11.45
N SER A 188 0.58 -4.01 11.94
CA SER A 188 0.77 -2.75 11.24
C SER A 188 2.12 -2.11 11.52
N ILE A 189 2.53 -1.17 10.65
CA ILE A 189 3.72 -0.34 10.90
C ILE A 189 3.51 0.58 12.10
N GLN A 190 2.29 0.94 12.44
CA GLN A 190 1.96 1.73 13.61
C GLN A 190 2.32 0.99 14.90
N TYR A 191 2.16 -0.35 14.90
CA TYR A 191 2.62 -1.16 16.02
C TYR A 191 4.16 -1.12 16.16
N ASP A 192 4.88 -1.25 15.06
CA ASP A 192 6.35 -1.20 15.07
C ASP A 192 6.84 0.20 15.50
N LEU A 193 6.18 1.26 15.02
CA LEU A 193 6.46 2.63 15.43
C LEU A 193 6.16 2.87 16.92
N ALA A 194 5.10 2.27 17.46
CA ALA A 194 4.79 2.33 18.89
C ALA A 194 5.90 1.67 19.71
N VAL A 195 6.34 0.48 19.34
CA VAL A 195 7.43 -0.23 20.02
C VAL A 195 8.74 0.53 19.93
N GLU A 196 9.04 1.17 18.79
CA GLU A 196 10.27 1.94 18.59
C GLU A 196 10.29 3.26 19.38
N ASN A 197 9.17 4.01 19.34
CA ASN A 197 9.12 5.36 19.89
C ASN A 197 8.68 5.42 21.37
N THR A 198 7.97 4.38 21.84
CA THR A 198 7.48 4.32 23.23
C THR A 198 7.82 2.99 23.91
N PRO A 199 9.10 2.55 23.89
CA PRO A 199 9.50 1.21 24.37
C PRO A 199 9.29 0.96 25.87
N ASP A 200 9.14 2.00 26.68
CA ASP A 200 8.87 1.89 28.11
C ASP A 200 7.36 1.81 28.44
N ALA A 201 6.50 2.15 27.48
CA ALA A 201 5.05 2.09 27.65
C ALA A 201 4.51 0.67 27.49
N ASP A 202 3.29 0.42 27.97
CA ASP A 202 2.55 -0.81 27.70
C ASP A 202 1.91 -0.74 26.31
N ILE A 203 2.47 -1.46 25.32
CA ILE A 203 1.97 -1.47 23.95
C ILE A 203 0.84 -2.48 23.81
N VAL A 204 -0.37 -1.97 23.62
CA VAL A 204 -1.60 -2.75 23.46
C VAL A 204 -1.87 -2.99 21.97
N SER A 205 -1.69 -4.24 21.53
CA SER A 205 -1.99 -4.66 20.16
C SER A 205 -3.47 -5.01 20.04
N LEU A 206 -4.17 -4.33 19.12
CA LEU A 206 -5.59 -4.56 18.85
C LEU A 206 -5.79 -4.95 17.39
N THR A 207 -6.80 -5.77 17.12
CA THR A 207 -7.05 -6.28 15.74
C THR A 207 -7.60 -5.19 14.84
N LYS A 208 -8.43 -4.29 15.40
CA LYS A 208 -9.17 -3.27 14.64
C LYS A 208 -8.85 -1.86 15.11
N VAL A 209 -8.77 -0.94 14.15
CA VAL A 209 -8.60 0.49 14.47
C VAL A 209 -9.83 1.04 15.18
N THR A 210 -11.03 0.56 14.84
CA THR A 210 -12.26 0.93 15.57
C THR A 210 -12.21 0.56 17.07
N ASP A 211 -11.60 -0.57 17.41
CA ASP A 211 -11.40 -0.96 18.82
C ASP A 211 -10.39 -0.04 19.51
N ILE A 212 -9.32 0.37 18.81
CA ILE A 212 -8.34 1.34 19.32
C ILE A 212 -9.04 2.67 19.65
N ILE A 213 -9.86 3.18 18.72
CA ILE A 213 -10.64 4.40 18.91
C ILE A 213 -11.62 4.24 20.08
N GLY A 214 -12.34 3.13 20.12
CA GLY A 214 -13.26 2.81 21.23
C GLY A 214 -12.54 2.76 22.57
N ASP A 215 -11.38 2.18 22.66
CA ASP A 215 -10.60 2.06 23.88
C ASP A 215 -9.99 3.41 24.32
N LEU A 216 -9.58 4.27 23.37
CA LEU A 216 -9.22 5.66 23.67
C LEU A 216 -10.40 6.45 24.26
N LEU A 217 -11.58 6.39 23.63
CA LEU A 217 -12.78 7.10 24.07
C LEU A 217 -13.33 6.60 25.42
N ASN A 218 -13.07 5.32 25.75
CA ASN A 218 -13.48 4.69 27.00
C ASN A 218 -12.38 4.66 28.08
N ASP A 219 -11.32 5.45 27.91
CA ASP A 219 -10.25 5.63 28.90
C ASP A 219 -9.45 4.35 29.25
N LYS A 220 -9.42 3.39 28.31
CA LYS A 220 -8.63 2.16 28.44
C LYS A 220 -7.23 2.29 27.83
N LEU A 221 -7.07 3.22 26.89
CA LEU A 221 -5.79 3.62 26.31
C LEU A 221 -5.48 5.08 26.66
N ASP A 222 -4.20 5.38 26.76
CA ASP A 222 -3.73 6.74 27.00
C ASP A 222 -3.39 7.46 25.70
N GLY A 223 -2.96 6.71 24.68
CA GLY A 223 -2.68 7.20 23.35
C GLY A 223 -2.66 6.06 22.35
N ALA A 224 -2.52 6.38 21.07
CA ALA A 224 -2.40 5.39 20.01
C ALA A 224 -1.60 5.93 18.82
N PHE A 225 -0.98 5.00 18.07
CA PHE A 225 -0.37 5.29 16.78
C PHE A 225 -1.36 4.91 15.68
N ILE A 226 -1.70 5.87 14.83
CA ILE A 226 -2.69 5.72 13.75
C ILE A 226 -2.19 6.46 12.52
N GLU A 227 -2.52 5.98 11.32
CA GLU A 227 -2.28 6.70 10.06
C GLU A 227 -2.98 8.07 10.10
N THR A 228 -2.34 9.10 9.54
CA THR A 228 -2.77 10.49 9.73
C THR A 228 -4.15 10.79 9.14
N ALA A 229 -4.43 10.34 7.91
CA ALA A 229 -5.74 10.59 7.28
C ALA A 229 -6.87 9.86 8.04
N VAL A 230 -6.56 8.67 8.58
CA VAL A 230 -7.49 7.90 9.42
C VAL A 230 -7.72 8.61 10.75
N ALA A 231 -6.66 9.08 11.41
CA ALA A 231 -6.77 9.85 12.66
C ALA A 231 -7.58 11.13 12.47
N GLU A 232 -7.35 11.87 11.37
CA GLU A 232 -8.10 13.06 11.01
C GLU A 232 -9.58 12.76 10.74
N ASN A 233 -9.87 11.63 10.08
CA ASN A 233 -11.23 11.21 9.82
C ASN A 233 -11.98 10.86 11.11
N TYR A 234 -11.35 10.06 11.98
CA TYR A 234 -11.94 9.75 13.28
C TYR A 234 -12.13 10.99 14.16
N ALA A 235 -11.20 11.95 14.14
CA ALA A 235 -11.36 13.21 14.89
C ALA A 235 -12.50 14.10 14.38
N LYS A 236 -12.93 13.98 13.12
CA LYS A 236 -14.14 14.64 12.59
C LYS A 236 -15.42 14.00 13.13
N ASN A 237 -15.43 12.67 13.29
CA ASN A 237 -16.56 11.90 13.81
C ASN A 237 -16.63 11.92 15.35
N TYR A 238 -15.46 11.93 16.01
CA TYR A 238 -15.30 11.94 17.47
C TYR A 238 -14.48 13.16 17.90
N PRO A 239 -15.14 14.29 18.17
CA PRO A 239 -14.45 15.54 18.53
C PRO A 239 -13.61 15.47 19.81
N GLU A 240 -13.73 14.39 20.58
CA GLU A 240 -12.91 14.10 21.77
C GLU A 240 -11.48 13.71 21.39
N LEU A 241 -11.26 13.16 20.21
CA LEU A 241 -9.92 12.76 19.73
C LEU A 241 -9.07 13.97 19.37
N VAL A 242 -7.78 13.87 19.65
CA VAL A 242 -6.77 14.90 19.37
C VAL A 242 -5.53 14.25 18.76
N ILE A 243 -5.09 14.79 17.64
CA ILE A 243 -3.78 14.48 17.09
C ILE A 243 -2.75 15.31 17.85
N VAL A 244 -1.82 14.65 18.53
CA VAL A 244 -0.81 15.30 19.37
C VAL A 244 0.38 15.75 18.52
N CYS A 245 0.92 14.84 17.71
CA CYS A 245 2.07 15.11 16.86
C CYS A 245 2.16 14.09 15.73
N ASP A 246 2.90 14.48 14.69
CA ASP A 246 3.32 13.57 13.63
C ASP A 246 4.36 12.58 14.16
N VAL A 247 4.32 11.36 13.65
CA VAL A 247 5.30 10.32 13.93
C VAL A 247 6.25 10.21 12.74
N PRO A 248 7.57 10.45 12.93
CA PRO A 248 8.54 10.28 11.86
C PRO A 248 8.52 8.86 11.29
N TYR A 249 8.51 8.75 9.97
CA TYR A 249 8.45 7.48 9.26
C TYR A 249 9.20 7.59 7.91
N ASP A 250 10.08 6.63 7.63
CA ASP A 250 10.99 6.71 6.48
C ASP A 250 10.32 6.43 5.13
N VAL A 251 9.22 5.67 5.12
CA VAL A 251 8.50 5.29 3.91
C VAL A 251 7.15 5.98 3.86
N ALA A 252 7.13 7.18 3.28
CA ALA A 252 5.91 7.97 3.16
C ALA A 252 4.98 7.40 2.07
N GLY A 253 3.73 7.12 2.44
CA GLY A 253 2.63 6.83 1.52
C GLY A 253 2.15 5.39 1.50
N SER A 254 1.05 5.20 0.77
CA SER A 254 0.36 3.92 0.63
C SER A 254 0.56 3.35 -0.76
N ALA A 255 0.78 2.04 -0.83
CA ALA A 255 0.95 1.26 -2.04
C ALA A 255 0.04 0.03 -2.01
N ILE A 256 -0.27 -0.53 -3.16
CA ILE A 256 -0.99 -1.79 -3.27
C ILE A 256 0.00 -2.93 -3.03
N GLY A 257 -0.33 -3.83 -2.09
CA GLY A 257 0.37 -5.09 -1.98
C GLY A 257 -0.01 -6.01 -3.13
N VAL A 258 0.97 -6.56 -3.83
CA VAL A 258 0.76 -7.46 -4.97
C VAL A 258 1.35 -8.83 -4.63
N MET A 259 0.66 -9.88 -5.02
CA MET A 259 1.13 -11.26 -4.85
C MET A 259 2.58 -11.40 -5.35
N LYS A 260 3.44 -11.96 -4.51
CA LYS A 260 4.88 -12.04 -4.75
C LYS A 260 5.23 -12.67 -6.10
N GLY A 261 6.04 -11.96 -6.89
CA GLY A 261 6.56 -12.45 -8.17
C GLY A 261 5.57 -12.41 -9.32
N ASN A 262 4.42 -11.74 -9.19
CA ASN A 262 3.47 -11.55 -10.28
C ASN A 262 3.78 -10.26 -11.07
N ASP A 263 4.86 -10.30 -11.85
CA ASP A 263 5.35 -9.12 -12.60
C ASP A 263 4.34 -8.58 -13.61
N SER A 264 3.51 -9.45 -14.21
CA SER A 264 2.49 -9.03 -15.17
C SER A 264 1.37 -8.23 -14.52
N LEU A 265 0.90 -8.67 -13.35
CA LEU A 265 -0.10 -7.96 -12.56
C LEU A 265 0.49 -6.66 -12.00
N MET A 266 1.70 -6.70 -11.43
CA MET A 266 2.40 -5.52 -10.92
C MET A 266 2.49 -4.41 -11.96
N LYS A 267 2.89 -4.77 -13.18
CA LYS A 267 2.97 -3.81 -14.28
C LYS A 267 1.60 -3.17 -14.57
N GLY A 268 0.56 -3.99 -14.69
CA GLY A 268 -0.80 -3.51 -14.96
C GLY A 268 -1.36 -2.62 -13.84
N VAL A 269 -1.09 -3.00 -12.58
CA VAL A 269 -1.47 -2.19 -11.39
C VAL A 269 -0.78 -0.82 -11.42
N ASN A 270 0.53 -0.76 -11.71
CA ASN A 270 1.26 0.51 -11.77
C ASN A 270 0.79 1.39 -12.95
N GLU A 271 0.46 0.80 -14.09
CA GLU A 271 -0.12 1.53 -15.22
C GLU A 271 -1.50 2.10 -14.86
N ALA A 272 -2.34 1.35 -14.15
CA ALA A 272 -3.64 1.82 -13.67
C ALA A 272 -3.50 2.94 -12.61
N ILE A 273 -2.58 2.81 -11.66
CA ILE A 273 -2.28 3.88 -10.69
C ILE A 273 -1.83 5.15 -11.40
N ALA A 274 -0.88 5.04 -12.35
CA ALA A 274 -0.39 6.19 -13.11
C ALA A 274 -1.53 6.87 -13.91
N ALA A 275 -2.45 6.09 -14.47
CA ALA A 275 -3.63 6.60 -15.16
C ALA A 275 -4.57 7.34 -14.19
N ALA A 276 -4.92 6.74 -13.04
CA ALA A 276 -5.80 7.33 -12.03
C ALA A 276 -5.24 8.64 -11.43
N LEU A 277 -3.91 8.70 -11.24
CA LEU A 277 -3.23 9.92 -10.80
C LEU A 277 -3.22 10.99 -11.90
N SER A 278 -3.03 10.60 -13.15
CA SER A 278 -2.93 11.53 -14.29
C SER A 278 -4.27 12.13 -14.70
N ASP A 279 -5.36 11.37 -14.64
CA ASP A 279 -6.70 11.80 -15.05
C ASP A 279 -7.51 12.47 -13.93
N GLY A 280 -6.96 12.51 -12.70
CA GLY A 280 -7.58 13.09 -11.51
C GLY A 280 -8.60 12.19 -10.83
N SER A 281 -8.73 10.92 -11.25
CA SER A 281 -9.62 9.95 -10.59
C SER A 281 -9.23 9.72 -9.15
N MET A 282 -7.94 9.63 -8.85
CA MET A 282 -7.48 9.43 -7.48
C MET A 282 -7.89 10.58 -6.55
N ASP A 283 -7.70 11.84 -6.97
CA ASP A 283 -8.13 13.01 -6.19
C ASP A 283 -9.64 12.98 -5.91
N LYS A 284 -10.41 12.56 -6.91
CA LYS A 284 -11.86 12.41 -6.79
C LYS A 284 -12.22 11.29 -5.79
N PHE A 285 -11.58 10.13 -5.87
CA PHE A 285 -11.82 9.02 -4.94
C PHE A 285 -11.54 9.44 -3.50
N VAL A 286 -10.42 10.13 -3.25
CA VAL A 286 -10.07 10.64 -1.92
C VAL A 286 -11.10 11.66 -1.43
N ALA A 287 -11.54 12.59 -2.28
CA ALA A 287 -12.54 13.59 -1.90
C ALA A 287 -13.88 12.96 -1.55
N GLU A 288 -14.38 12.05 -2.40
CA GLU A 288 -15.66 11.34 -2.19
C GLU A 288 -15.62 10.46 -0.93
N ALA A 289 -14.52 9.71 -0.71
CA ALA A 289 -14.36 8.89 0.48
C ALA A 289 -14.32 9.73 1.76
N ASN A 290 -13.61 10.87 1.75
CA ASN A 290 -13.59 11.80 2.89
C ASN A 290 -14.98 12.40 3.18
N GLU A 291 -15.78 12.71 2.16
CA GLU A 291 -17.14 13.21 2.36
C GLU A 291 -18.05 12.10 2.90
N LEU A 292 -17.97 10.91 2.33
CA LEU A 292 -18.83 9.78 2.68
C LEU A 292 -18.56 9.24 4.09
N SER A 293 -17.30 9.29 4.54
CA SER A 293 -16.87 8.74 5.83
C SER A 293 -17.25 9.61 7.04
N VAL A 294 -17.80 10.82 6.82
CA VAL A 294 -18.25 11.68 7.93
C VAL A 294 -19.73 11.47 8.20
N GLY A 295 -20.05 10.95 9.38
CA GLY A 295 -21.43 10.78 9.87
C GLY A 295 -22.23 9.62 9.25
N ASN A 296 -21.66 8.88 8.29
CA ASN A 296 -22.33 7.78 7.61
C ASN A 296 -21.59 6.44 7.74
N VAL A 297 -20.64 6.36 8.66
CA VAL A 297 -19.85 5.14 8.88
C VAL A 297 -20.63 4.16 9.72
N TYR A 298 -20.74 2.92 9.24
CA TYR A 298 -21.29 1.82 10.02
C TYR A 298 -20.17 1.23 10.90
N GLU A 299 -20.34 1.32 12.20
CA GLU A 299 -19.39 0.79 13.18
C GLU A 299 -19.66 -0.65 13.63
N GLY A 300 -20.76 -1.23 13.16
CA GLY A 300 -21.11 -2.63 13.40
C GLY A 300 -20.24 -3.54 12.56
N LEU A 301 -19.09 -3.84 13.07
CA LEU A 301 -18.00 -4.54 12.45
C LEU A 301 -18.35 -5.97 12.00
N LEU A 302 -17.47 -6.54 11.21
CA LEU A 302 -17.58 -7.91 10.70
C LEU A 302 -17.78 -8.90 11.86
N ASP A 303 -18.63 -9.90 11.64
CA ASP A 303 -18.74 -11.05 12.53
C ASP A 303 -17.46 -11.92 12.46
N GLU A 304 -17.40 -12.96 13.28
CA GLU A 304 -16.28 -13.92 13.31
C GLU A 304 -15.99 -14.64 11.98
N ASN A 305 -16.87 -14.47 10.97
CA ASN A 305 -16.75 -15.05 9.63
C ASN A 305 -16.41 -13.98 8.56
N GLY A 306 -16.10 -12.74 8.98
CA GLY A 306 -15.81 -11.64 8.07
C GLY A 306 -17.05 -11.11 7.34
N LYS A 307 -18.26 -11.35 7.86
CA LYS A 307 -19.49 -10.77 7.34
C LYS A 307 -19.92 -9.63 8.25
N VAL A 308 -20.60 -8.65 7.65
CA VAL A 308 -21.22 -7.56 8.40
C VAL A 308 -22.12 -8.16 9.47
N ALA A 309 -21.83 -7.83 10.74
CA ALA A 309 -22.64 -8.26 11.86
C ALA A 309 -24.06 -7.70 11.71
N GLU A 310 -25.07 -8.57 11.70
CA GLU A 310 -26.47 -8.12 11.76
C GLU A 310 -26.69 -7.47 13.14
N GLY A 311 -27.03 -6.15 13.14
CA GLY A 311 -27.26 -5.33 14.30
C GLY A 311 -28.53 -5.70 15.08
#